data_f7d372a054f4c650f767b01679d203b7
#
_entry.id   f7d372a054f4c650f767b01679d203b7
#
_cell.length_a   1.000
_cell.length_b   1.000
_cell.length_c   1.000
_cell.angle_alpha   90.00
_cell.angle_beta   90.00
_cell.angle_gamma   90.00
#
_symmetry.space_group_name_H-M   'P 1'
#
loop_
_entity.id
_entity.type
_entity.pdbx_description
1 polymer ?
#
loop_
_entity_poly.entity_id
_entity_poly.type
_entity_poly.pdbx_seq_one_letter_code
_entity_poly.pdbx_strand_id
1 'polypeptide(L)'
;VIESKYNREAWQKLLYDIFRNKISFWNTPSAVHVSSRLAKEALNLGKISLVDGESIAIYEVELSDKVDIERNRRGIRDMLTTDWRNMGYAGAFMFCYRKDESILRFSYVSETWGFNKQGEYEKMSTNTKRYTYLLGEGRGCRTAIEQFGTLKNSKQTLSDITNAFSVETLTKQFYKDLFEWYQWAIEPSSNVSFPNNTGTED
;
A
#
# COMPACT_ATOMS: atom_id res chain seq x y z
N VAL A 1 -12.06 -7.24 6.77
CA VAL A 1 -11.71 -6.94 5.38
C VAL A 1 -10.20 -7.02 5.19
N ILE A 2 -9.43 -6.24 5.97
CA ILE A 2 -7.95 -6.16 5.83
C ILE A 2 -7.27 -7.46 6.25
N GLU A 3 -7.82 -8.15 7.24
CA GLU A 3 -7.31 -9.40 7.82
C GLU A 3 -7.97 -10.67 7.25
N SER A 4 -8.67 -10.52 6.13
CA SER A 4 -9.42 -11.61 5.51
C SER A 4 -8.98 -11.80 4.06
N LYS A 5 -9.30 -12.96 3.48
CA LYS A 5 -9.19 -13.22 2.04
C LYS A 5 -9.81 -12.07 1.23
N TYR A 6 -9.23 -11.78 0.06
CA TYR A 6 -9.75 -10.75 -0.81
C TYR A 6 -11.24 -10.97 -1.14
N ASN A 7 -12.02 -9.91 -0.95
CA ASN A 7 -13.42 -9.85 -1.35
C ASN A 7 -13.70 -8.45 -1.90
N ARG A 8 -14.08 -8.36 -3.16
CA ARG A 8 -14.31 -7.09 -3.88
C ARG A 8 -15.33 -6.21 -3.17
N GLU A 9 -16.48 -6.74 -2.83
CA GLU A 9 -17.57 -5.97 -2.22
C GLU A 9 -17.18 -5.42 -0.84
N ALA A 10 -16.51 -6.23 -0.04
CA ALA A 10 -16.03 -5.80 1.27
C ALA A 10 -14.98 -4.68 1.16
N TRP A 11 -14.07 -4.75 0.17
CA TRP A 11 -13.10 -3.70 -0.09
C TRP A 11 -13.75 -2.43 -0.65
N GLN A 12 -14.72 -2.56 -1.56
CA GLN A 12 -15.49 -1.42 -2.07
C GLN A 12 -16.20 -0.70 -0.93
N LYS A 13 -16.83 -1.45 -0.01
CA LYS A 13 -17.49 -0.88 1.18
C LYS A 13 -16.50 -0.15 2.09
N LEU A 14 -15.34 -0.76 2.38
CA LEU A 14 -14.29 -0.12 3.19
C LEU A 14 -13.80 1.18 2.55
N LEU A 15 -13.49 1.16 1.26
CA LEU A 15 -13.05 2.35 0.54
C LEU A 15 -14.14 3.42 0.49
N TYR A 16 -15.40 3.03 0.32
CA TYR A 16 -16.52 3.96 0.36
C TYR A 16 -16.67 4.61 1.75
N ASP A 17 -16.49 3.85 2.84
CA ASP A 17 -16.52 4.38 4.20
C ASP A 17 -15.41 5.41 4.47
N ILE A 18 -14.27 5.28 3.77
CA ILE A 18 -13.15 6.21 3.89
C ILE A 18 -13.34 7.44 3.00
N PHE A 19 -13.59 7.25 1.71
CA PHE A 19 -13.58 8.32 0.70
C PHE A 19 -14.98 8.90 0.42
N ARG A 20 -16.05 8.20 0.78
CA ARG A 20 -17.43 8.63 0.65
C ARG A 20 -17.78 9.10 -0.77
N ASN A 21 -18.21 10.35 -0.93
CA ASN A 21 -18.58 10.95 -2.21
C ASN A 21 -17.42 11.23 -3.16
N LYS A 22 -16.20 11.02 -2.72
CA LYS A 22 -14.99 11.17 -3.57
C LYS A 22 -14.66 9.92 -4.36
N ILE A 23 -15.21 8.76 -3.99
CA ILE A 23 -15.01 7.50 -4.70
C ILE A 23 -16.18 7.20 -5.64
N SER A 24 -15.84 6.73 -6.84
CA SER A 24 -16.82 6.27 -7.83
C SER A 24 -16.39 4.91 -8.34
N PHE A 25 -17.24 3.91 -8.16
CA PHE A 25 -17.07 2.59 -8.76
C PHE A 25 -17.83 2.49 -10.06
N TRP A 26 -17.26 1.80 -11.03
CA TRP A 26 -17.92 1.53 -12.30
C TRP A 26 -19.02 0.47 -12.09
N ASN A 27 -20.19 0.64 -12.71
CA ASN A 27 -21.25 -0.38 -12.70
C ASN A 27 -20.74 -1.70 -13.32
N THR A 28 -19.93 -1.60 -14.36
CA THR A 28 -19.21 -2.72 -14.96
C THR A 28 -17.72 -2.39 -14.93
N PRO A 29 -16.91 -3.16 -14.18
CA PRO A 29 -15.47 -2.97 -14.18
C PRO A 29 -14.88 -3.08 -15.58
N SER A 30 -13.91 -2.22 -15.90
CA SER A 30 -13.25 -2.18 -17.21
C SER A 30 -12.04 -3.09 -17.21
N ALA A 31 -11.99 -4.03 -18.17
CA ALA A 31 -10.84 -4.90 -18.34
C ALA A 31 -9.61 -4.11 -18.82
N VAL A 32 -8.48 -4.38 -18.20
CA VAL A 32 -7.18 -3.78 -18.54
C VAL A 32 -6.30 -4.85 -19.16
N HIS A 33 -5.64 -4.52 -20.25
CA HIS A 33 -4.72 -5.45 -20.91
C HIS A 33 -3.51 -5.75 -20.03
N VAL A 34 -3.29 -7.03 -19.72
CA VAL A 34 -2.19 -7.50 -18.90
C VAL A 34 -1.50 -8.71 -19.52
N SER A 35 -0.21 -8.90 -19.20
CA SER A 35 0.51 -10.10 -19.60
C SER A 35 -0.02 -11.31 -18.83
N SER A 36 -0.45 -12.35 -19.54
CA SER A 36 -0.91 -13.63 -18.95
C SER A 36 0.17 -14.34 -18.11
N ARG A 37 1.43 -13.96 -18.25
CA ARG A 37 2.51 -14.45 -17.38
C ARG A 37 2.42 -13.90 -15.96
N LEU A 38 1.83 -12.72 -15.79
CA LEU A 38 1.77 -12.00 -14.50
C LEU A 38 0.37 -12.04 -13.89
N ALA A 39 -0.66 -11.90 -14.69
CA ALA A 39 -2.03 -11.86 -14.20
C ALA A 39 -2.98 -12.63 -15.14
N LYS A 40 -3.98 -13.26 -14.57
CA LYS A 40 -5.10 -13.88 -15.31
C LYS A 40 -6.06 -12.79 -15.80
N GLU A 41 -6.29 -11.80 -14.94
CA GLU A 41 -7.19 -10.69 -15.19
C GLU A 41 -6.76 -9.46 -14.43
N ALA A 42 -6.98 -8.28 -15.00
CA ALA A 42 -6.91 -7.02 -14.31
C ALA A 42 -8.13 -6.17 -14.69
N LEU A 43 -8.76 -5.59 -13.68
CA LEU A 43 -9.96 -4.79 -13.81
C LEU A 43 -9.75 -3.42 -13.18
N ASN A 44 -10.12 -2.36 -13.89
CA ASN A 44 -10.31 -1.04 -13.30
C ASN A 44 -11.71 -1.00 -12.68
N LEU A 45 -11.75 -0.88 -11.36
CA LEU A 45 -13.00 -0.87 -10.60
C LEU A 45 -13.61 0.52 -10.48
N GLY A 46 -12.84 1.60 -10.68
CA GLY A 46 -13.29 2.95 -10.45
C GLY A 46 -12.16 3.92 -10.17
N LYS A 47 -12.51 5.06 -9.60
CA LYS A 47 -11.57 6.12 -9.24
C LYS A 47 -11.90 6.78 -7.91
N ILE A 48 -10.90 7.40 -7.31
CA ILE A 48 -11.03 8.33 -6.19
C ILE A 48 -10.63 9.71 -6.71
N SER A 49 -11.53 10.69 -6.58
CA SER A 49 -11.28 12.10 -6.89
C SER A 49 -10.88 12.82 -5.62
N LEU A 50 -9.66 13.34 -5.58
CA LEU A 50 -9.06 13.94 -4.39
C LEU A 50 -9.42 15.42 -4.27
N VAL A 51 -9.25 15.98 -3.06
CA VAL A 51 -9.60 17.39 -2.77
C VAL A 51 -8.72 18.38 -3.53
N ASP A 52 -7.48 18.00 -3.81
CA ASP A 52 -6.50 18.80 -4.58
C ASP A 52 -6.70 18.73 -6.11
N GLY A 53 -7.80 18.11 -6.57
CA GLY A 53 -8.15 17.96 -7.98
C GLY A 53 -7.52 16.75 -8.67
N GLU A 54 -6.62 16.06 -8.00
CA GLU A 54 -6.01 14.83 -8.51
C GLU A 54 -7.00 13.66 -8.45
N SER A 55 -6.72 12.63 -9.23
CA SER A 55 -7.49 11.37 -9.19
C SER A 55 -6.57 10.18 -9.18
N ILE A 56 -6.98 9.11 -8.49
CA ILE A 56 -6.29 7.83 -8.49
C ILE A 56 -7.25 6.71 -8.93
N ALA A 57 -6.73 5.77 -9.71
CA ALA A 57 -7.47 4.60 -10.15
C ALA A 57 -7.54 3.53 -9.06
N ILE A 58 -8.49 2.61 -9.18
CA ILE A 58 -8.62 1.44 -8.32
C ILE A 58 -8.59 0.20 -9.20
N TYR A 59 -7.58 -0.64 -9.00
CA TYR A 59 -7.42 -1.89 -9.74
C TYR A 59 -7.56 -3.11 -8.87
N GLU A 60 -8.21 -4.11 -9.43
CA GLU A 60 -8.22 -5.48 -8.97
C GLU A 60 -7.41 -6.33 -9.95
N VAL A 61 -6.51 -7.17 -9.44
CA VAL A 61 -5.62 -7.99 -10.25
C VAL A 61 -5.63 -9.43 -9.73
N GLU A 62 -6.20 -10.34 -10.49
CA GLU A 62 -6.06 -11.77 -10.24
C GLU A 62 -4.72 -12.24 -10.81
N LEU A 63 -3.80 -12.61 -9.93
CA LEU A 63 -2.45 -13.05 -10.31
C LEU A 63 -2.49 -14.41 -11.00
N SER A 64 -1.56 -14.65 -11.92
CA SER A 64 -1.34 -15.96 -12.51
C SER A 64 -0.80 -16.94 -11.45
N ASP A 65 -1.09 -18.24 -11.60
CA ASP A 65 -0.71 -19.27 -10.61
C ASP A 65 0.80 -19.40 -10.41
N LYS A 66 1.60 -18.93 -11.36
CA LYS A 66 3.06 -18.95 -11.31
C LYS A 66 3.66 -17.71 -10.65
N VAL A 67 2.85 -16.73 -10.31
CA VAL A 67 3.30 -15.47 -9.71
C VAL A 67 3.21 -15.56 -8.19
N ASP A 68 4.35 -15.43 -7.54
CA ASP A 68 4.43 -15.25 -6.11
C ASP A 68 3.85 -13.89 -5.71
N ILE A 69 2.85 -13.89 -4.83
CA ILE A 69 2.15 -12.68 -4.39
C ILE A 69 3.09 -11.70 -3.66
N GLU A 70 4.16 -12.20 -3.05
CA GLU A 70 5.16 -11.39 -2.34
C GLU A 70 6.18 -10.75 -3.28
N ARG A 71 6.30 -11.28 -4.49
CA ARG A 71 7.27 -10.86 -5.51
C ARG A 71 6.59 -10.16 -6.70
N ASN A 72 7.34 -9.88 -7.75
CA ASN A 72 6.85 -9.32 -9.03
C ASN A 72 6.07 -8.01 -8.93
N ARG A 73 6.35 -7.20 -7.91
CA ARG A 73 5.66 -5.92 -7.65
C ARG A 73 5.82 -4.92 -8.80
N ARG A 74 6.99 -4.86 -9.41
CA ARG A 74 7.29 -3.93 -10.52
C ARG A 74 6.53 -4.30 -11.78
N GLY A 75 6.57 -5.57 -12.20
CA GLY A 75 5.93 -6.00 -13.43
C GLY A 75 4.44 -5.69 -13.48
N ILE A 76 3.73 -5.91 -12.36
CA ILE A 76 2.30 -5.59 -12.26
C ILE A 76 2.07 -4.09 -12.28
N ARG A 77 2.86 -3.31 -11.53
CA ARG A 77 2.78 -1.85 -11.57
C ARG A 77 2.95 -1.34 -13.00
N ASP A 78 4.00 -1.79 -13.67
CA ASP A 78 4.37 -1.28 -14.99
C ASP A 78 3.30 -1.59 -16.05
N MET A 79 2.62 -2.74 -15.95
CA MET A 79 1.47 -3.06 -16.80
C MET A 79 0.31 -2.07 -16.64
N LEU A 80 0.00 -1.69 -15.40
CA LEU A 80 -1.14 -0.82 -15.12
C LEU A 80 -0.81 0.68 -15.27
N THR A 81 0.48 1.02 -15.28
CA THR A 81 0.92 2.41 -15.32
C THR A 81 0.44 3.13 -16.59
N THR A 82 0.45 2.45 -17.72
CA THR A 82 -0.02 3.02 -18.97
C THR A 82 -1.52 3.32 -18.91
N ASP A 83 -2.31 2.45 -18.30
CA ASP A 83 -3.76 2.60 -18.23
C ASP A 83 -4.15 3.86 -17.42
N TRP A 84 -3.71 3.98 -16.18
CA TRP A 84 -4.08 5.13 -15.35
C TRP A 84 -3.43 6.46 -15.81
N ARG A 85 -2.24 6.41 -16.47
CA ARG A 85 -1.66 7.59 -17.11
C ARG A 85 -2.50 8.11 -18.27
N ASN A 86 -3.00 7.20 -19.11
CA ASN A 86 -3.87 7.56 -20.23
C ASN A 86 -5.18 8.20 -19.77
N MET A 87 -5.63 7.87 -18.57
CA MET A 87 -6.79 8.49 -17.92
C MET A 87 -6.47 9.85 -17.27
N GLY A 88 -5.21 10.28 -17.27
CA GLY A 88 -4.76 11.51 -16.61
C GLY A 88 -4.76 11.42 -15.08
N TYR A 89 -4.69 10.22 -14.50
CA TYR A 89 -4.67 10.05 -13.05
C TYR A 89 -3.25 10.13 -12.49
N ALA A 90 -3.14 10.58 -11.24
CA ALA A 90 -1.86 10.75 -10.54
C ALA A 90 -1.31 9.44 -9.95
N GLY A 91 -2.11 8.39 -9.93
CA GLY A 91 -1.71 7.11 -9.36
C GLY A 91 -2.82 6.07 -9.30
N ALA A 92 -2.58 5.02 -8.53
CA ALA A 92 -3.52 3.92 -8.38
C ALA A 92 -3.40 3.18 -7.04
N PHE A 93 -4.52 2.66 -6.57
CA PHE A 93 -4.61 1.55 -5.63
C PHE A 93 -4.69 0.24 -6.41
N MET A 94 -3.90 -0.75 -6.02
CA MET A 94 -3.86 -2.06 -6.66
C MET A 94 -4.05 -3.15 -5.63
N PHE A 95 -5.10 -3.96 -5.82
CA PHE A 95 -5.41 -5.14 -5.01
C PHE A 95 -5.04 -6.38 -5.83
N CYS A 96 -3.90 -6.98 -5.50
CA CYS A 96 -3.43 -8.19 -6.18
C CYS A 96 -3.70 -9.40 -5.30
N TYR A 97 -4.37 -10.42 -5.84
CA TYR A 97 -4.78 -11.61 -5.10
C TYR A 97 -4.72 -12.87 -5.96
N ARG A 98 -4.81 -14.01 -5.32
CA ARG A 98 -5.08 -15.31 -5.94
C ARG A 98 -6.33 -15.92 -5.32
N LYS A 99 -7.13 -16.62 -6.13
CA LYS A 99 -8.40 -17.20 -5.64
C LYS A 99 -8.19 -18.32 -4.62
N ASP A 100 -7.07 -18.99 -4.66
CA ASP A 100 -6.68 -20.09 -3.79
C ASP A 100 -5.93 -19.66 -2.51
N GLU A 101 -5.59 -18.38 -2.37
CA GLU A 101 -4.87 -17.85 -1.21
C GLU A 101 -5.74 -16.98 -0.32
N SER A 102 -5.46 -17.01 0.99
CA SER A 102 -6.12 -16.16 1.99
C SER A 102 -5.44 -14.80 2.17
N ILE A 103 -4.31 -14.58 1.50
CA ILE A 103 -3.55 -13.34 1.51
C ILE A 103 -3.79 -12.53 0.24
N LEU A 104 -3.61 -11.23 0.35
CA LEU A 104 -3.63 -10.30 -0.78
C LEU A 104 -2.50 -9.29 -0.64
N ARG A 105 -2.13 -8.69 -1.75
CA ARG A 105 -1.20 -7.58 -1.77
C ARG A 105 -1.93 -6.29 -2.14
N PHE A 106 -1.94 -5.33 -1.22
CA PHE A 106 -2.32 -3.96 -1.50
C PHE A 106 -1.08 -3.15 -1.88
N SER A 107 -1.16 -2.37 -2.94
CA SER A 107 -0.11 -1.44 -3.35
C SER A 107 -0.70 -0.08 -3.71
N TYR A 108 -0.08 0.97 -3.21
CA TYR A 108 -0.28 2.32 -3.70
C TYR A 108 0.86 2.71 -4.63
N VAL A 109 0.52 3.27 -5.76
CA VAL A 109 1.48 3.81 -6.74
C VAL A 109 1.03 5.20 -7.14
N SER A 110 1.95 6.15 -7.12
CA SER A 110 1.72 7.49 -7.67
C SER A 110 2.93 7.98 -8.43
N GLU A 111 2.71 8.96 -9.27
CA GLU A 111 3.75 9.72 -9.94
C GLU A 111 3.54 11.20 -9.67
N THR A 112 4.61 11.85 -9.29
CA THR A 112 4.66 13.30 -9.06
C THR A 112 5.82 13.87 -9.84
N TRP A 113 5.72 15.13 -10.24
CA TRP A 113 6.85 15.86 -10.79
C TRP A 113 7.74 16.36 -9.66
N GLY A 114 9.05 16.21 -9.81
CA GLY A 114 10.02 16.63 -8.81
C GLY A 114 11.44 16.65 -9.35
N PHE A 115 12.37 17.17 -8.57
CA PHE A 115 13.78 17.16 -8.92
C PHE A 115 14.42 15.83 -8.53
N ASN A 116 15.13 15.21 -9.49
CA ASN A 116 15.93 14.03 -9.24
C ASN A 116 17.24 14.38 -8.49
N LYS A 117 18.05 13.38 -8.21
CA LYS A 117 19.33 13.58 -7.50
C LYS A 117 20.34 14.44 -8.28
N GLN A 118 20.16 14.56 -9.58
CA GLN A 118 20.96 15.36 -10.50
C GLN A 118 20.45 16.80 -10.63
N GLY A 119 19.32 17.12 -9.98
CA GLY A 119 18.69 18.46 -10.07
C GLY A 119 17.83 18.66 -11.31
N GLU A 120 17.54 17.60 -12.08
CA GLU A 120 16.66 17.66 -13.25
C GLU A 120 15.20 17.47 -12.81
N TYR A 121 14.31 18.27 -13.41
CA TYR A 121 12.88 18.20 -13.14
C TYR A 121 12.24 17.09 -13.97
N GLU A 122 11.94 15.98 -13.32
CA GLU A 122 11.40 14.79 -13.98
C GLU A 122 10.21 14.18 -13.24
N LYS A 123 9.55 13.23 -13.90
CA LYS A 123 8.45 12.48 -13.33
C LYS A 123 8.96 11.36 -12.43
N MET A 124 8.67 11.47 -11.14
CA MET A 124 9.09 10.54 -10.11
C MET A 124 7.95 9.60 -9.74
N SER A 125 8.21 8.30 -9.71
CA SER A 125 7.26 7.29 -9.25
C SER A 125 7.55 6.84 -7.83
N THR A 126 6.52 6.53 -7.05
CA THR A 126 6.65 5.89 -5.74
C THR A 126 7.42 4.57 -5.83
N ASN A 127 8.28 4.32 -4.86
CA ASN A 127 9.02 3.06 -4.80
C ASN A 127 8.10 1.89 -4.44
N THR A 128 8.00 0.89 -5.30
CA THR A 128 7.11 -0.27 -5.13
C THR A 128 7.35 -1.06 -3.83
N LYS A 129 8.54 -1.00 -3.24
CA LYS A 129 8.83 -1.67 -1.97
C LYS A 129 8.26 -0.90 -0.77
N ARG A 130 8.15 0.43 -0.88
CA ARG A 130 7.78 1.32 0.22
C ARG A 130 6.28 1.56 0.37
N TYR A 131 5.50 1.18 -0.65
CA TYR A 131 4.06 1.46 -0.70
C TYR A 131 3.25 0.19 -0.97
N THR A 132 3.72 -0.94 -0.45
CA THR A 132 3.09 -2.24 -0.63
C THR A 132 2.96 -2.98 0.68
N TYR A 133 1.78 -3.51 0.94
CA TYR A 133 1.41 -4.26 2.14
C TYR A 133 0.92 -5.65 1.74
N LEU A 134 1.34 -6.66 2.50
CA LEU A 134 0.73 -7.99 2.48
C LEU A 134 -0.33 -8.04 3.57
N LEU A 135 -1.55 -8.31 3.16
CA LEU A 135 -2.74 -8.31 4.00
C LEU A 135 -3.40 -9.69 3.95
N GLY A 136 -4.41 -9.90 4.79
CA GLY A 136 -5.17 -11.14 4.84
C GLY A 136 -4.90 -11.96 6.08
N GLU A 137 -5.33 -13.22 6.05
CA GLU A 137 -5.28 -14.10 7.21
C GLU A 137 -3.84 -14.40 7.65
N GLY A 138 -3.61 -14.34 8.97
CA GLY A 138 -2.31 -14.63 9.56
C GLY A 138 -1.21 -13.57 9.29
N ARG A 139 -1.56 -12.42 8.72
CA ARG A 139 -0.62 -11.31 8.50
C ARG A 139 -0.80 -10.23 9.55
N GLY A 140 0.30 -9.57 9.92
CA GLY A 140 0.27 -8.41 10.81
C GLY A 140 -0.27 -7.17 10.09
N CYS A 141 -1.60 -7.00 10.11
CA CYS A 141 -2.27 -5.93 9.36
C CYS A 141 -2.47 -4.63 10.14
N ARG A 142 -2.01 -4.56 11.40
CA ARG A 142 -2.22 -3.42 12.30
C ARG A 142 -1.89 -2.09 11.63
N THR A 143 -0.73 -2.00 11.01
CA THR A 143 -0.29 -0.77 10.36
C THR A 143 -1.19 -0.35 9.20
N ALA A 144 -1.61 -1.29 8.34
CA ALA A 144 -2.52 -0.99 7.26
C ALA A 144 -3.87 -0.49 7.81
N ILE A 145 -4.37 -1.08 8.90
CA ILE A 145 -5.60 -0.65 9.58
C ILE A 145 -5.46 0.79 10.07
N GLU A 146 -4.36 1.12 10.73
CA GLU A 146 -4.08 2.47 11.24
C GLU A 146 -3.98 3.48 10.09
N GLN A 147 -3.32 3.13 8.97
CA GLN A 147 -3.17 4.01 7.82
C GLN A 147 -4.50 4.28 7.11
N PHE A 148 -5.32 3.26 6.88
CA PHE A 148 -6.67 3.46 6.35
C PHE A 148 -7.54 4.29 7.30
N GLY A 149 -7.40 4.10 8.62
CA GLY A 149 -8.06 4.92 9.65
C GLY A 149 -7.62 6.38 9.60
N THR A 150 -6.33 6.64 9.44
CA THR A 150 -5.76 7.98 9.30
C THR A 150 -6.31 8.69 8.06
N LEU A 151 -6.39 8.01 6.93
CA LEU A 151 -6.98 8.55 5.70
C LEU A 151 -8.43 8.98 5.85
N LYS A 152 -9.21 8.24 6.60
CA LYS A 152 -10.62 8.58 6.86
C LYS A 152 -10.79 9.96 7.51
N ASN A 153 -9.81 10.36 8.33
CA ASN A 153 -9.82 11.61 9.09
C ASN A 153 -8.95 12.72 8.47
N SER A 154 -8.28 12.45 7.34
CA SER A 154 -7.45 13.41 6.63
C SER A 154 -8.27 14.26 5.63
N LYS A 155 -7.62 15.25 5.03
CA LYS A 155 -8.20 16.01 3.91
C LYS A 155 -8.33 15.17 2.63
N GLN A 156 -7.57 14.07 2.54
CA GLN A 156 -7.55 13.18 1.38
C GLN A 156 -7.04 13.88 0.12
N THR A 157 -5.90 14.53 0.25
CA THR A 157 -5.05 14.99 -0.86
C THR A 157 -4.13 13.86 -1.33
N LEU A 158 -3.51 14.01 -2.50
CA LEU A 158 -2.50 13.06 -2.98
C LEU A 158 -1.34 12.91 -1.99
N SER A 159 -0.94 14.02 -1.35
CA SER A 159 0.09 14.02 -0.30
C SER A 159 -0.35 13.23 0.94
N ASP A 160 -1.60 13.37 1.39
CA ASP A 160 -2.12 12.62 2.53
C ASP A 160 -2.08 11.11 2.26
N ILE A 161 -2.48 10.68 1.05
CA ILE A 161 -2.43 9.26 0.66
C ILE A 161 -0.99 8.77 0.59
N THR A 162 -0.10 9.55 -0.02
CA THR A 162 1.31 9.21 -0.14
C THR A 162 1.96 9.06 1.23
N ASN A 163 1.69 9.97 2.16
CA ASN A 163 2.20 9.92 3.52
C ASN A 163 1.61 8.74 4.31
N ALA A 164 0.31 8.50 4.16
CA ALA A 164 -0.36 7.39 4.86
C ALA A 164 0.25 6.03 4.50
N PHE A 165 0.54 5.77 3.23
CA PHE A 165 1.05 4.49 2.79
C PHE A 165 2.57 4.41 2.68
N SER A 166 3.30 5.48 3.00
CA SER A 166 4.77 5.45 2.98
C SER A 166 5.33 4.58 4.10
N VAL A 167 6.14 3.59 3.76
CA VAL A 167 6.89 2.78 4.73
C VAL A 167 7.93 3.60 5.51
N GLU A 168 8.30 4.80 5.05
CA GLU A 168 9.16 5.70 5.82
C GLU A 168 8.47 6.18 7.10
N THR A 169 7.18 6.40 7.05
CA THR A 169 6.37 6.72 8.23
C THR A 169 6.40 5.56 9.24
N LEU A 170 6.30 4.31 8.75
CA LEU A 170 6.45 3.09 9.55
C LEU A 170 7.80 2.97 10.21
N THR A 171 8.87 3.22 9.45
CA THR A 171 10.23 3.10 9.96
C THR A 171 10.46 4.14 11.08
N LYS A 172 10.00 5.36 10.92
CA LYS A 172 10.10 6.39 11.96
C LYS A 172 9.29 6.03 13.20
N GLN A 173 8.06 5.55 13.03
CA GLN A 173 7.22 5.13 14.14
C GLN A 173 7.84 3.93 14.86
N PHE A 174 8.32 2.92 14.13
CA PHE A 174 9.02 1.77 14.71
C PHE A 174 10.24 2.18 15.56
N TYR A 175 11.08 3.07 15.04
CA TYR A 175 12.23 3.55 15.83
C TYR A 175 11.82 4.35 17.05
N LYS A 176 10.76 5.13 16.96
CA LYS A 176 10.20 5.84 18.12
C LYS A 176 9.69 4.86 19.17
N ASP A 177 8.84 3.90 18.75
CA ASP A 177 8.27 2.90 19.65
C ASP A 177 9.38 2.00 20.26
N LEU A 178 10.39 1.63 19.47
CA LEU A 178 11.57 0.90 19.94
C LEU A 178 12.38 1.69 20.97
N PHE A 179 12.54 2.99 20.76
CA PHE A 179 13.26 3.86 21.68
C PHE A 179 12.48 4.05 22.99
N GLU A 180 11.17 4.25 22.94
CA GLU A 180 10.28 4.34 24.09
C GLU A 180 10.30 3.01 24.88
N TRP A 181 10.22 1.87 24.18
CA TRP A 181 10.36 0.55 24.80
C TRP A 181 11.74 0.36 25.44
N TYR A 182 12.81 0.77 24.78
CA TYR A 182 14.17 0.68 25.33
C TYR A 182 14.31 1.53 26.58
N GLN A 183 13.84 2.77 26.57
CA GLN A 183 13.85 3.64 27.76
C GLN A 183 13.11 2.99 28.92
N TRP A 184 11.91 2.46 28.66
CA TRP A 184 11.17 1.71 29.68
C TRP A 184 11.95 0.49 30.17
N ALA A 185 12.54 -0.29 29.28
CA ALA A 185 13.23 -1.53 29.62
C ALA A 185 14.48 -1.31 30.50
N ILE A 186 15.15 -0.15 30.38
CA ILE A 186 16.32 0.17 31.23
C ILE A 186 15.94 0.78 32.59
N GLU A 187 14.67 1.12 32.81
CA GLU A 187 14.23 1.61 34.11
C GLU A 187 14.28 0.50 35.16
N PRO A 188 14.74 0.81 36.41
CA PRO A 188 14.80 -0.19 37.46
C PRO A 188 13.45 -0.84 37.79
N SER A 189 12.35 -0.15 37.51
CA SER A 189 10.98 -0.60 37.75
C SER A 189 10.45 -1.60 36.72
N SER A 190 11.13 -1.77 35.57
CA SER A 190 10.64 -2.60 34.46
C SER A 190 10.75 -4.08 34.67
N ASN A 191 11.57 -4.55 35.62
CA ASN A 191 11.94 -5.96 35.85
C ASN A 191 12.56 -6.64 34.59
N VAL A 192 13.02 -5.87 33.59
CA VAL A 192 13.73 -6.39 32.41
C VAL A 192 15.21 -6.50 32.75
N SER A 193 15.81 -7.66 32.56
CA SER A 193 17.24 -7.86 32.68
C SER A 193 17.86 -8.12 31.30
N PHE A 194 18.89 -7.36 30.97
CA PHE A 194 19.71 -7.64 29.79
C PHE A 194 20.88 -8.52 30.16
N PRO A 195 21.17 -9.59 29.41
CA PRO A 195 22.35 -10.42 29.70
C PRO A 195 23.60 -9.55 29.61
N ASN A 196 24.36 -9.50 30.67
CA ASN A 196 25.68 -8.88 30.65
C ASN A 196 26.56 -9.68 29.69
N ASN A 197 26.94 -9.08 28.58
CA ASN A 197 27.95 -9.64 27.70
C ASN A 197 29.31 -9.40 28.34
N THR A 198 29.62 -10.13 29.40
CA THR A 198 31.01 -10.24 29.85
C THR A 198 31.69 -11.19 28.87
N GLY A 199 32.13 -10.61 27.73
CA GLY A 199 33.06 -11.29 26.87
C GLY A 199 34.32 -11.56 27.66
N THR A 200 34.49 -12.80 28.08
CA THR A 200 35.81 -13.31 28.39
C THR A 200 36.52 -13.48 27.04
N GLU A 201 37.40 -12.55 26.72
CA GLU A 201 38.46 -12.80 25.76
C GLU A 201 39.36 -13.89 26.37
N ASP A 202 39.35 -15.09 25.78
CA ASP A 202 40.41 -16.09 25.88
C ASP A 202 41.20 -16.05 24.55
#